data_b07c6ab50f2ff3a73efdc07d7271bff2
#
_entry.id   b07c6ab50f2ff3a73efdc07d7271bff2
#
_cell.length_a   1.000
_cell.length_b   1.000
_cell.length_c   1.000
_cell.angle_alpha   90.00
_cell.angle_beta   90.00
_cell.angle_gamma   90.00
#
_symmetry.space_group_name_H-M   'P 1'
#
loop_
_entity.id
_entity.type
_entity.pdbx_description
1 polymer ?
#
loop_
_entity_poly.entity_id
_entity_poly.type
_entity_poly.pdbx_seq_one_letter_code
_entity_poly.pdbx_strand_id
1 'polypeptide(L)'
;LLPDPRKEVIVKRILNDKTVSLWFPGNKEALQYNQSLRASMGESEKDYVEELGERLVKGRGSVSKQTLYSSAVAGYMGDEMERKQEYTKPRTIKLDTKYEGAVLLNIWPNYAVQVVNKNGERKVVEGPKVIMLEYDETLEVLELSTGKPKTDHDLLKTVYLQTKNNIVSDIVTVETKDLIPVDVRISYKVNFEGDSKKWFNVSDYVKLLAQHMRSLIRNVAKKQTIQEFHGNATDIIRDIILGESKEGKRKGRSFEENGMTIYDVEVLDVKIGDEDIADMLISSQHDVVENNLKVLQLEKEL
;
A
#
# COMPACT_ATOMS: atom_id res chain seq x y z
N LEU A 1 3.63 -24.62 -18.00
CA LEU A 1 3.88 -25.70 -17.03
C LEU A 1 2.81 -26.74 -17.22
N LEU A 2 3.15 -27.88 -17.84
CA LEU A 2 2.27 -29.04 -17.85
C LEU A 2 2.77 -29.99 -16.75
N PRO A 3 1.89 -30.43 -15.84
CA PRO A 3 2.26 -31.41 -14.82
C PRO A 3 2.65 -32.74 -15.46
N ASP A 4 3.55 -33.46 -14.82
CA ASP A 4 3.88 -34.84 -15.22
C ASP A 4 2.66 -35.74 -14.95
N PRO A 5 1.99 -36.26 -15.98
CA PRO A 5 0.76 -37.03 -15.79
C PRO A 5 0.94 -38.35 -15.04
N ARG A 6 2.18 -38.75 -14.77
CA ARG A 6 2.51 -39.93 -13.95
C ARG A 6 2.56 -39.62 -12.46
N LYS A 7 2.77 -38.36 -12.08
CA LYS A 7 3.00 -37.94 -10.68
C LYS A 7 1.98 -36.92 -10.21
N GLU A 8 1.39 -36.14 -11.12
CA GLU A 8 0.60 -34.99 -10.82
C GLU A 8 -0.73 -35.00 -11.54
N VAL A 9 -1.78 -34.56 -10.88
CA VAL A 9 -3.13 -34.46 -11.46
C VAL A 9 -3.63 -33.04 -11.19
N ILE A 10 -4.15 -32.40 -12.24
CA ILE A 10 -4.83 -31.10 -12.08
C ILE A 10 -6.25 -31.39 -11.59
N VAL A 11 -6.59 -30.87 -10.43
CA VAL A 11 -7.90 -30.98 -9.82
C VAL A 11 -8.69 -29.68 -10.04
N LYS A 12 -9.98 -29.78 -10.36
CA LYS A 12 -10.86 -28.62 -10.42
C LYS A 12 -10.94 -27.96 -9.05
N ARG A 13 -10.73 -26.67 -9.01
CA ARG A 13 -10.80 -25.88 -7.79
C ARG A 13 -11.85 -24.78 -7.93
N ILE A 14 -12.86 -24.85 -7.09
CA ILE A 14 -13.89 -23.85 -6.99
C ILE A 14 -13.54 -22.92 -5.83
N LEU A 15 -13.61 -21.64 -6.09
CA LEU A 15 -13.37 -20.58 -5.12
C LEU A 15 -14.68 -19.85 -4.83
N ASN A 16 -14.78 -19.17 -3.69
CA ASN A 16 -15.86 -18.24 -3.50
C ASN A 16 -15.62 -16.98 -4.34
N ASP A 17 -16.68 -16.27 -4.72
CA ASP A 17 -16.60 -15.12 -5.62
C ASP A 17 -15.75 -13.97 -5.05
N LYS A 18 -15.69 -13.83 -3.72
CA LYS A 18 -14.83 -12.86 -3.04
C LYS A 18 -13.36 -13.20 -3.23
N THR A 19 -13.00 -14.48 -3.10
CA THR A 19 -11.62 -14.94 -3.33
C THR A 19 -11.22 -14.77 -4.78
N VAL A 20 -12.12 -15.08 -5.73
CA VAL A 20 -11.85 -14.85 -7.17
C VAL A 20 -11.61 -13.37 -7.44
N SER A 21 -12.44 -12.49 -6.90
CA SER A 21 -12.28 -11.04 -7.07
C SER A 21 -11.00 -10.51 -6.44
N LEU A 22 -10.54 -11.13 -5.35
CA LEU A 22 -9.29 -10.75 -4.67
C LEU A 22 -8.04 -11.24 -5.42
N TRP A 23 -8.06 -12.47 -5.92
CA TRP A 23 -6.92 -13.07 -6.61
C TRP A 23 -6.80 -12.62 -8.07
N PHE A 24 -7.94 -12.32 -8.70
CA PHE A 24 -8.06 -11.87 -10.08
C PHE A 24 -8.85 -10.55 -10.14
N PRO A 25 -8.34 -9.46 -9.56
CA PRO A 25 -9.06 -8.21 -9.48
C PRO A 25 -9.40 -7.69 -10.88
N GLY A 26 -10.67 -7.29 -11.08
CA GLY A 26 -11.18 -6.79 -12.36
C GLY A 26 -11.40 -7.83 -13.47
N ASN A 27 -11.07 -9.11 -13.25
CA ASN A 27 -11.24 -10.17 -14.25
C ASN A 27 -12.65 -10.78 -14.17
N LYS A 28 -13.57 -10.22 -14.96
CA LYS A 28 -14.97 -10.71 -15.05
C LYS A 28 -15.07 -12.12 -15.63
N GLU A 29 -14.17 -12.50 -16.54
CA GLU A 29 -14.16 -13.83 -17.15
C GLU A 29 -13.82 -14.91 -16.11
N ALA A 30 -12.85 -14.65 -15.24
CA ALA A 30 -12.52 -15.57 -14.16
C ALA A 30 -13.69 -15.77 -13.19
N LEU A 31 -14.42 -14.68 -12.88
CA LEU A 31 -15.60 -14.75 -12.03
C LEU A 31 -16.72 -15.56 -12.68
N GLN A 32 -17.04 -15.28 -13.94
CA GLN A 32 -18.07 -16.01 -14.70
C GLN A 32 -17.72 -17.49 -14.84
N TYR A 33 -16.45 -17.80 -15.11
CA TYR A 33 -15.98 -19.17 -15.21
C TYR A 33 -16.12 -19.91 -13.88
N ASN A 34 -15.73 -19.30 -12.77
CA ASN A 34 -15.89 -19.87 -11.43
C ASN A 34 -17.39 -20.13 -11.11
N GLN A 35 -18.26 -19.20 -11.48
CA GLN A 35 -19.71 -19.37 -11.31
C GLN A 35 -20.26 -20.52 -12.14
N SER A 36 -19.78 -20.69 -13.38
CA SER A 36 -20.18 -21.83 -14.24
C SER A 36 -19.71 -23.17 -13.67
N LEU A 37 -18.50 -23.22 -13.10
CA LEU A 37 -18.01 -24.41 -12.40
C LEU A 37 -18.88 -24.75 -11.19
N ARG A 38 -19.22 -23.76 -10.36
CA ARG A 38 -20.13 -23.94 -9.21
C ARG A 38 -21.49 -24.48 -9.64
N ALA A 39 -22.05 -23.97 -10.71
CA ALA A 39 -23.33 -24.43 -11.24
C ALA A 39 -23.28 -25.87 -11.76
N SER A 40 -22.11 -26.32 -12.25
CA SER A 40 -21.91 -27.69 -12.77
C SER A 40 -21.66 -28.71 -11.66
N MET A 41 -21.35 -28.29 -10.43
CA MET A 41 -21.10 -29.16 -9.30
C MET A 41 -22.32 -29.19 -8.36
N GLY A 42 -22.62 -30.36 -7.81
CA GLY A 42 -23.78 -30.54 -6.93
C GLY A 42 -23.68 -29.71 -5.61
N GLU A 43 -24.82 -29.53 -4.93
CA GLU A 43 -24.90 -28.67 -3.72
C GLU A 43 -24.01 -29.14 -2.56
N SER A 44 -23.74 -30.44 -2.45
CA SER A 44 -22.92 -30.99 -1.34
C SER A 44 -21.43 -30.56 -1.37
N GLU A 45 -20.90 -30.20 -2.53
CA GLU A 45 -19.52 -29.67 -2.62
C GLU A 45 -19.45 -28.16 -2.43
N LYS A 46 -20.57 -27.45 -2.60
CA LYS A 46 -20.62 -25.98 -2.39
C LYS A 46 -20.35 -25.61 -0.95
N ASP A 47 -20.93 -26.32 0.01
CA ASP A 47 -20.82 -26.04 1.43
C ASP A 47 -19.39 -26.25 1.96
N TYR A 48 -18.71 -27.29 1.47
CA TYR A 48 -17.32 -27.58 1.88
C TYR A 48 -16.32 -26.54 1.41
N VAL A 49 -16.49 -26.05 0.19
CA VAL A 49 -15.61 -25.00 -0.38
C VAL A 49 -15.86 -23.64 0.27
N GLU A 50 -17.12 -23.36 0.62
CA GLU A 50 -17.49 -22.11 1.30
C GLU A 50 -16.95 -22.08 2.74
N GLU A 51 -16.99 -23.21 3.44
CA GLU A 51 -16.45 -23.36 4.80
C GLU A 51 -14.91 -23.22 4.83
N LEU A 52 -14.19 -23.80 3.86
CA LEU A 52 -12.73 -23.62 3.73
C LEU A 52 -12.36 -22.16 3.44
N GLY A 53 -13.07 -21.52 2.53
CA GLY A 53 -12.86 -20.10 2.20
C GLY A 53 -13.14 -19.18 3.37
N GLU A 54 -14.17 -19.47 4.19
CA GLU A 54 -14.50 -18.68 5.37
C GLU A 54 -13.54 -18.89 6.55
N ARG A 55 -13.01 -20.10 6.75
CA ARG A 55 -12.00 -20.36 7.79
C ARG A 55 -10.71 -19.61 7.55
N LEU A 56 -10.29 -19.47 6.31
CA LEU A 56 -9.09 -18.70 5.92
C LEU A 56 -9.28 -17.19 6.10
N VAL A 57 -10.52 -16.70 5.99
CA VAL A 57 -10.87 -15.28 6.17
C VAL A 57 -11.19 -14.92 7.62
N LYS A 58 -11.72 -15.85 8.41
CA LYS A 58 -12.16 -15.63 9.82
C LYS A 58 -11.03 -15.57 10.84
N GLY A 59 -9.78 -15.77 10.46
CA GLY A 59 -8.64 -15.72 11.38
C GLY A 59 -8.40 -14.37 12.06
N ARG A 60 -9.06 -13.28 11.67
CA ARG A 60 -8.97 -11.96 12.32
C ARG A 60 -10.22 -11.09 12.07
N GLY A 61 -10.93 -10.76 13.12
CA GLY A 61 -11.75 -9.56 13.34
C GLY A 61 -12.92 -9.30 12.37
N SER A 62 -14.10 -9.12 12.91
CA SER A 62 -15.32 -8.75 12.19
C SER A 62 -15.18 -7.42 11.49
N VAL A 63 -15.27 -7.40 10.15
CA VAL A 63 -15.34 -6.19 9.33
C VAL A 63 -16.75 -6.06 8.73
N SER A 64 -17.33 -4.88 8.82
CA SER A 64 -18.66 -4.56 8.36
C SER A 64 -18.86 -4.84 6.86
N LYS A 65 -20.05 -5.35 6.51
CA LYS A 65 -20.43 -5.84 5.18
C LYS A 65 -20.45 -4.79 4.05
N GLN A 66 -20.22 -3.52 4.33
CA GLN A 66 -20.44 -2.44 3.36
C GLN A 66 -19.24 -2.04 2.50
N THR A 67 -18.02 -2.37 2.91
CA THR A 67 -16.79 -1.89 2.25
C THR A 67 -16.32 -2.75 1.08
N LEU A 68 -16.98 -3.90 0.83
CA LEU A 68 -16.50 -4.91 -0.13
C LEU A 68 -16.87 -4.66 -1.59
N TYR A 69 -17.77 -3.73 -1.89
CA TYR A 69 -18.29 -3.55 -3.25
C TYR A 69 -17.73 -2.36 -4.03
N SER A 70 -17.09 -1.39 -3.38
CA SER A 70 -16.59 -0.20 -4.06
C SER A 70 -15.14 -0.27 -4.55
N SER A 71 -14.36 -1.24 -4.07
CA SER A 71 -12.93 -1.35 -4.40
C SER A 71 -12.59 -2.35 -5.51
N ALA A 72 -13.59 -2.94 -6.16
CA ALA A 72 -13.37 -3.84 -7.29
C ALA A 72 -12.99 -3.10 -8.59
N VAL A 73 -12.94 -1.79 -8.56
CA VAL A 73 -12.59 -0.96 -9.71
C VAL A 73 -11.28 -0.24 -9.41
N ALA A 74 -10.29 -0.56 -10.21
CA ALA A 74 -8.98 0.04 -10.28
C ALA A 74 -8.02 -0.36 -9.15
N GLY A 75 -6.90 -0.91 -9.56
CA GLY A 75 -5.75 -1.26 -8.76
C GLY A 75 -5.11 -0.07 -8.04
N TYR A 76 -5.81 0.44 -7.06
CA TYR A 76 -5.21 1.31 -6.05
C TYR A 76 -4.42 0.44 -5.08
N MET A 77 -3.13 0.37 -5.27
CA MET A 77 -2.25 -0.06 -4.20
C MET A 77 -1.67 1.19 -3.57
N GLY A 78 -2.22 1.53 -2.43
CA GLY A 78 -1.75 2.47 -1.43
C GLY A 78 -1.34 3.81 -1.99
N ASP A 79 -2.13 4.52 -2.66
CA ASP A 79 -2.07 5.94 -2.87
C ASP A 79 -2.24 6.50 -4.30
N GLU A 80 -2.15 7.76 -4.50
CA GLU A 80 -2.49 8.69 -5.55
C GLU A 80 -2.20 8.28 -7.02
N MET A 81 -1.46 7.23 -7.28
CA MET A 81 -1.23 6.75 -8.64
C MET A 81 -2.22 5.67 -9.03
N GLU A 82 -3.10 6.00 -9.95
CA GLU A 82 -3.84 5.02 -10.74
C GLU A 82 -2.84 4.08 -11.42
N ARG A 83 -2.71 2.89 -10.89
CA ARG A 83 -1.91 1.85 -11.56
C ARG A 83 -2.80 1.27 -12.65
N LYS A 84 -2.54 1.63 -13.88
CA LYS A 84 -3.08 0.90 -15.02
C LYS A 84 -2.51 -0.51 -14.99
N GLN A 85 -3.23 -1.40 -14.34
CA GLN A 85 -2.95 -2.83 -14.42
C GLN A 85 -3.59 -3.33 -15.71
N GLU A 86 -2.82 -3.40 -16.77
CA GLU A 86 -3.19 -4.26 -17.89
C GLU A 86 -3.01 -5.71 -17.42
N TYR A 87 -4.11 -6.32 -16.97
CA TYR A 87 -4.12 -7.75 -16.74
C TYR A 87 -4.00 -8.46 -18.08
N THR A 88 -2.87 -9.10 -18.30
CA THR A 88 -2.89 -10.22 -19.25
C THR A 88 -3.91 -11.22 -18.72
N LYS A 89 -4.98 -11.41 -19.48
CA LYS A 89 -5.98 -12.45 -19.19
C LYS A 89 -5.24 -13.71 -18.78
N PRO A 90 -5.58 -14.34 -17.64
CA PRO A 90 -5.04 -15.66 -17.35
C PRO A 90 -5.32 -16.50 -18.60
N ARG A 91 -4.29 -17.06 -19.20
CA ARG A 91 -4.43 -18.02 -20.29
C ARG A 91 -5.04 -19.27 -19.68
N THR A 92 -6.35 -19.28 -19.53
CA THR A 92 -7.09 -20.49 -19.34
C THR A 92 -6.91 -21.27 -20.62
N ILE A 93 -6.07 -22.27 -20.58
CA ILE A 93 -6.06 -23.30 -21.63
C ILE A 93 -7.42 -23.96 -21.50
N LYS A 94 -8.36 -23.59 -22.39
CA LYS A 94 -9.61 -24.34 -22.55
C LYS A 94 -9.24 -25.70 -23.09
N LEU A 95 -9.00 -26.62 -22.21
CA LEU A 95 -8.96 -28.03 -22.54
C LEU A 95 -10.35 -28.58 -22.22
N ASP A 96 -11.03 -29.18 -23.16
CA ASP A 96 -12.27 -29.95 -22.95
C ASP A 96 -11.96 -31.21 -22.12
N THR A 97 -11.35 -31.04 -20.95
CA THR A 97 -10.81 -32.13 -20.14
C THR A 97 -11.05 -31.85 -18.65
N LYS A 98 -10.88 -32.87 -17.83
CA LYS A 98 -10.89 -32.80 -16.35
C LYS A 98 -9.89 -31.81 -15.73
N TYR A 99 -9.09 -31.14 -16.53
CA TYR A 99 -8.05 -30.20 -16.10
C TYR A 99 -8.50 -28.74 -16.11
N GLU A 100 -9.75 -28.45 -16.40
CA GLU A 100 -10.31 -27.12 -16.28
C GLU A 100 -10.41 -26.68 -14.81
N GLY A 101 -10.22 -25.40 -14.55
CA GLY A 101 -10.38 -24.81 -13.22
C GLY A 101 -9.12 -24.78 -12.36
N ALA A 102 -7.94 -25.05 -12.92
CA ALA A 102 -6.68 -24.80 -12.23
C ALA A 102 -6.47 -23.29 -12.01
N VAL A 103 -5.98 -22.93 -10.81
CA VAL A 103 -5.68 -21.54 -10.47
C VAL A 103 -4.28 -21.19 -10.94
N LEU A 104 -4.20 -20.41 -12.01
CA LEU A 104 -2.96 -19.92 -12.60
C LEU A 104 -2.81 -18.43 -12.29
N LEU A 105 -1.71 -18.07 -11.63
CA LEU A 105 -1.40 -16.69 -11.27
C LEU A 105 -0.25 -16.18 -12.12
N ASN A 106 -0.44 -15.00 -12.71
CA ASN A 106 0.61 -14.25 -13.37
C ASN A 106 1.05 -13.12 -12.44
N ILE A 107 2.25 -13.26 -11.89
CA ILE A 107 2.86 -12.27 -11.00
C ILE A 107 3.73 -11.36 -11.86
N TRP A 108 3.45 -10.07 -11.82
CA TRP A 108 4.11 -9.08 -12.65
C TRP A 108 5.48 -8.65 -12.12
N PRO A 109 6.31 -8.03 -12.95
CA PRO A 109 7.54 -7.40 -12.48
C PRO A 109 7.28 -6.43 -11.35
N ASN A 110 8.12 -6.44 -10.32
CA ASN A 110 8.01 -5.63 -9.10
C ASN A 110 6.78 -5.93 -8.22
N TYR A 111 6.17 -7.09 -8.40
CA TYR A 111 5.13 -7.61 -7.50
C TYR A 111 5.55 -8.93 -6.90
N ALA A 112 5.04 -9.20 -5.71
CA ALA A 112 5.20 -10.48 -5.03
C ALA A 112 3.86 -10.93 -4.44
N VAL A 113 3.71 -12.25 -4.27
CA VAL A 113 2.61 -12.88 -3.54
C VAL A 113 3.19 -13.84 -2.51
N GLN A 114 2.48 -14.04 -1.40
CA GLN A 114 2.81 -15.09 -0.46
C GLN A 114 1.83 -16.23 -0.59
N VAL A 115 2.35 -17.39 -0.92
CA VAL A 115 1.60 -18.65 -0.99
C VAL A 115 1.70 -19.34 0.37
N VAL A 116 0.57 -19.79 0.89
CA VAL A 116 0.47 -20.51 2.15
C VAL A 116 -0.21 -21.86 1.90
N ASN A 117 0.42 -22.95 2.31
CA ASN A 117 -0.18 -24.27 2.22
C ASN A 117 -1.01 -24.60 3.48
N LYS A 118 -1.74 -25.72 3.47
CA LYS A 118 -2.57 -26.16 4.61
C LYS A 118 -1.77 -26.44 5.89
N ASN A 119 -0.46 -26.72 5.78
CA ASN A 119 0.43 -26.97 6.90
C ASN A 119 0.96 -25.64 7.50
N GLY A 120 0.61 -24.50 6.92
CA GLY A 120 1.07 -23.18 7.34
C GLY A 120 2.45 -22.79 6.83
N GLU A 121 3.03 -23.59 5.92
CA GLU A 121 4.30 -23.21 5.28
C GLU A 121 4.07 -22.04 4.33
N ARG A 122 4.96 -21.06 4.39
CA ARG A 122 4.85 -19.80 3.65
C ARG A 122 5.97 -19.72 2.62
N LYS A 123 5.59 -19.36 1.39
CA LYS A 123 6.53 -19.20 0.28
C LYS A 123 6.22 -17.88 -0.43
N VAL A 124 7.17 -16.98 -0.47
CA VAL A 124 7.06 -15.76 -1.26
C VAL A 124 7.51 -16.02 -2.69
N VAL A 125 6.72 -15.57 -3.64
CA VAL A 125 7.01 -15.68 -5.06
C VAL A 125 7.04 -14.28 -5.65
N GLU A 126 8.18 -13.92 -6.22
CA GLU A 126 8.44 -12.63 -6.85
C GLU A 126 8.23 -12.73 -8.36
N GLY A 127 7.66 -11.66 -8.96
CA GLY A 127 7.51 -11.54 -10.41
C GLY A 127 8.78 -11.01 -11.10
N PRO A 128 8.87 -11.21 -12.45
CA PRO A 128 7.83 -11.79 -13.32
C PRO A 128 7.82 -13.32 -13.26
N LYS A 129 6.70 -13.88 -12.91
CA LYS A 129 6.54 -15.35 -12.83
C LYS A 129 5.09 -15.78 -13.00
N VAL A 130 4.90 -16.91 -13.65
CA VAL A 130 3.61 -17.58 -13.71
C VAL A 130 3.67 -18.83 -12.82
N ILE A 131 2.73 -18.94 -11.89
CA ILE A 131 2.62 -20.08 -10.99
C ILE A 131 1.22 -20.69 -11.07
N MET A 132 1.15 -21.98 -10.86
CA MET A 132 -0.10 -22.69 -10.64
C MET A 132 -0.16 -23.07 -9.16
N LEU A 133 -1.23 -22.69 -8.49
CA LEU A 133 -1.44 -23.07 -7.09
C LEU A 133 -1.79 -24.53 -6.97
N GLU A 134 -1.22 -25.21 -6.00
CA GLU A 134 -1.64 -26.53 -5.61
C GLU A 134 -3.04 -26.50 -4.94
N TYR A 135 -3.69 -27.64 -4.83
CA TYR A 135 -5.07 -27.70 -4.33
C TYR A 135 -5.23 -27.16 -2.92
N ASP A 136 -4.23 -27.32 -2.08
CA ASP A 136 -4.22 -26.91 -0.67
C ASP A 136 -3.48 -25.57 -0.43
N GLU A 137 -3.00 -24.94 -1.48
CA GLU A 137 -2.35 -23.63 -1.41
C GLU A 137 -3.36 -22.48 -1.51
N THR A 138 -3.10 -21.43 -0.76
CA THR A 138 -3.86 -20.18 -0.78
C THR A 138 -2.90 -18.99 -0.78
N LEU A 139 -3.42 -17.78 -1.00
CA LEU A 139 -2.65 -16.56 -0.98
C LEU A 139 -2.90 -15.78 0.32
N GLU A 140 -1.83 -15.28 0.92
CA GLU A 140 -1.91 -14.35 2.05
C GLU A 140 -2.53 -13.04 1.60
N VAL A 141 -3.39 -12.48 2.46
CA VAL A 141 -4.10 -11.23 2.19
C VAL A 141 -3.48 -10.09 2.98
N LEU A 142 -3.13 -9.03 2.29
CA LEU A 142 -2.76 -7.73 2.87
C LEU A 142 -4.00 -6.87 3.03
N GLU A 143 -4.10 -6.17 4.15
CA GLU A 143 -5.18 -5.22 4.45
C GLU A 143 -4.55 -3.84 4.64
N LEU A 144 -4.50 -3.06 3.57
CA LEU A 144 -3.76 -1.79 3.53
C LEU A 144 -4.66 -0.61 3.87
N SER A 145 -4.24 0.23 4.80
CA SER A 145 -4.91 1.48 5.14
C SER A 145 -4.94 2.43 3.93
N THR A 146 -6.13 2.95 3.63
CA THR A 146 -6.36 3.92 2.56
C THR A 146 -6.85 5.24 3.14
N GLY A 147 -7.14 6.21 2.26
CA GLY A 147 -7.62 7.53 2.66
C GLY A 147 -6.50 8.53 2.96
N LYS A 148 -6.89 9.77 3.25
CA LYS A 148 -6.03 10.89 3.65
C LYS A 148 -6.76 11.75 4.68
N PRO A 149 -6.32 11.68 5.93
CA PRO A 149 -5.24 10.88 6.53
C PRO A 149 -5.49 9.38 6.48
N LYS A 150 -4.44 8.57 6.56
CA LYS A 150 -4.55 7.11 6.64
C LYS A 150 -5.26 6.71 7.93
N THR A 151 -6.31 5.89 7.81
CA THR A 151 -7.15 5.44 8.92
C THR A 151 -7.35 3.94 8.87
N ASP A 152 -7.85 3.38 9.97
CA ASP A 152 -8.18 1.95 10.11
C ASP A 152 -9.57 1.61 9.54
N HIS A 153 -10.32 2.61 9.10
CA HIS A 153 -11.72 2.43 8.69
C HIS A 153 -11.85 2.01 7.23
N ASP A 154 -10.95 2.51 6.39
CA ASP A 154 -10.93 2.22 4.96
C ASP A 154 -9.73 1.35 4.63
N LEU A 155 -9.97 0.05 4.41
CA LEU A 155 -8.94 -0.93 4.12
C LEU A 155 -9.06 -1.48 2.70
N LEU A 156 -7.97 -1.45 1.96
CA LEU A 156 -7.82 -2.14 0.69
C LEU A 156 -7.28 -3.55 0.93
N LYS A 157 -8.04 -4.57 0.52
CA LYS A 157 -7.57 -5.96 0.54
C LYS A 157 -6.91 -6.32 -0.77
N THR A 158 -5.72 -6.87 -0.71
CA THR A 158 -4.96 -7.34 -1.87
C THR A 158 -4.09 -8.54 -1.49
N VAL A 159 -3.78 -9.39 -2.47
CA VAL A 159 -2.79 -10.48 -2.32
C VAL A 159 -1.45 -10.12 -2.97
N TYR A 160 -1.42 -9.01 -3.70
CA TYR A 160 -0.23 -8.57 -4.41
C TYR A 160 0.47 -7.47 -3.65
N LEU A 161 1.72 -7.73 -3.25
CA LEU A 161 2.60 -6.72 -2.70
C LEU A 161 3.40 -6.09 -3.84
N GLN A 162 3.34 -4.79 -4.01
CA GLN A 162 4.29 -4.10 -4.86
C GLN A 162 5.62 -3.95 -4.12
N THR A 163 6.70 -4.42 -4.72
CA THR A 163 8.00 -4.47 -4.07
C THR A 163 8.87 -3.24 -4.34
N LYS A 164 8.61 -2.53 -5.45
CA LYS A 164 9.38 -1.34 -5.83
C LYS A 164 8.48 -0.19 -6.24
N ASN A 165 8.98 1.03 -6.03
CA ASN A 165 8.34 2.27 -6.43
C ASN A 165 6.93 2.44 -5.83
N ASN A 166 6.74 2.01 -4.57
CA ASN A 166 5.52 2.34 -3.84
C ASN A 166 5.52 3.81 -3.45
N ILE A 167 4.38 4.45 -3.63
CA ILE A 167 4.14 5.80 -3.17
C ILE A 167 3.02 5.74 -2.14
N VAL A 168 3.30 6.22 -0.93
CA VAL A 168 2.34 6.28 0.16
C VAL A 168 2.23 7.74 0.59
N SER A 169 1.08 8.37 0.39
CA SER A 169 0.83 9.73 0.85
C SER A 169 0.00 9.73 2.12
N ASP A 170 0.22 10.75 2.93
CA ASP A 170 -0.52 10.95 4.18
C ASP A 170 -0.70 12.44 4.45
N ILE A 171 -1.64 12.76 5.33
CA ILE A 171 -1.79 14.08 5.95
C ILE A 171 -1.48 13.91 7.42
N VAL A 172 -0.48 14.65 7.89
CA VAL A 172 -0.02 14.59 9.27
C VAL A 172 -0.33 15.91 9.96
N THR A 173 -1.33 15.89 10.83
CA THR A 173 -1.62 17.04 11.70
C THR A 173 -0.67 17.02 12.88
N VAL A 174 0.05 18.11 13.06
CA VAL A 174 1.01 18.33 14.14
C VAL A 174 0.74 19.66 14.83
N GLU A 175 1.25 19.81 16.04
CA GLU A 175 1.28 21.07 16.78
C GLU A 175 2.74 21.52 16.93
N THR A 176 3.00 22.78 16.66
CA THR A 176 4.30 23.43 16.89
C THR A 176 4.53 23.73 18.38
N LYS A 177 5.71 24.22 18.74
CA LYS A 177 6.07 24.61 20.11
C LYS A 177 5.14 25.68 20.69
N ASP A 178 4.66 26.58 19.84
CA ASP A 178 3.71 27.66 20.13
C ASP A 178 2.24 27.23 20.02
N LEU A 179 1.97 25.90 19.99
CA LEU A 179 0.65 25.27 20.00
C LEU A 179 -0.19 25.58 18.75
N ILE A 180 0.43 25.96 17.64
CA ILE A 180 -0.26 26.20 16.39
C ILE A 180 -0.40 24.88 15.62
N PRO A 181 -1.63 24.49 15.23
CA PRO A 181 -1.85 23.29 14.43
C PRO A 181 -1.37 23.51 12.99
N VAL A 182 -0.69 22.50 12.45
CA VAL A 182 -0.17 22.48 11.08
C VAL A 182 -0.48 21.15 10.43
N ASP A 183 -1.06 21.19 9.24
CA ASP A 183 -1.28 20.02 8.40
C ASP A 183 -0.16 19.90 7.37
N VAL A 184 0.56 18.80 7.43
CA VAL A 184 1.64 18.47 6.50
C VAL A 184 1.16 17.38 5.54
N ARG A 185 1.12 17.71 4.25
CA ARG A 185 0.88 16.72 3.18
C ARG A 185 2.21 16.15 2.72
N ILE A 186 2.32 14.83 2.81
CA ILE A 186 3.60 14.17 2.61
C ILE A 186 3.42 12.92 1.74
N SER A 187 4.45 12.62 0.95
CA SER A 187 4.50 11.44 0.10
C SER A 187 5.80 10.68 0.37
N TYR A 188 5.68 9.41 0.76
CA TYR A 188 6.80 8.51 1.02
C TYR A 188 7.02 7.60 -0.19
N LYS A 189 8.27 7.49 -0.66
CA LYS A 189 8.66 6.53 -1.68
C LYS A 189 9.31 5.33 -1.00
N VAL A 190 8.75 4.15 -1.25
CA VAL A 190 9.05 2.95 -0.48
C VAL A 190 9.37 1.76 -1.39
N ASN A 191 10.41 1.03 -1.05
CA ASN A 191 10.75 -0.27 -1.62
C ASN A 191 10.74 -1.34 -0.54
N PHE A 192 10.55 -2.59 -0.96
CA PHE A 192 10.82 -3.76 -0.13
C PHE A 192 12.15 -4.37 -0.56
N GLU A 193 13.05 -4.58 0.38
CA GLU A 193 14.42 -5.00 0.15
C GLU A 193 14.82 -6.10 1.15
N GLY A 194 15.90 -6.83 0.83
CA GLY A 194 16.42 -7.88 1.66
C GLY A 194 15.68 -9.21 1.55
N ASP A 195 15.45 -9.89 2.68
CA ASP A 195 14.82 -11.21 2.70
C ASP A 195 13.32 -11.13 2.42
N SER A 196 12.92 -11.62 1.26
CA SER A 196 11.52 -11.61 0.81
C SER A 196 10.57 -12.36 1.75
N LYS A 197 11.07 -13.30 2.55
CA LYS A 197 10.26 -14.01 3.55
C LYS A 197 9.65 -13.10 4.59
N LYS A 198 10.26 -11.93 4.84
CA LYS A 198 9.77 -10.95 5.80
C LYS A 198 8.70 -10.01 5.25
N TRP A 199 8.59 -9.84 3.93
CA TRP A 199 7.78 -8.80 3.32
C TRP A 199 6.31 -8.84 3.71
N PHE A 200 5.78 -10.02 3.99
CA PHE A 200 4.39 -10.23 4.40
C PHE A 200 4.19 -10.37 5.92
N ASN A 201 5.23 -10.15 6.73
CA ASN A 201 5.10 -10.25 8.20
C ASN A 201 4.16 -9.21 8.79
N VAL A 202 3.97 -8.09 8.09
CA VAL A 202 3.06 -7.02 8.49
C VAL A 202 1.93 -6.93 7.47
N SER A 203 0.71 -7.21 7.90
CA SER A 203 -0.48 -7.21 7.03
C SER A 203 -0.86 -5.83 6.52
N ASP A 204 -0.61 -4.78 7.32
CA ASP A 204 -0.80 -3.37 6.96
C ASP A 204 0.49 -2.58 7.13
N TYR A 205 1.36 -2.66 6.13
CA TYR A 205 2.61 -1.90 6.14
C TYR A 205 2.39 -0.39 5.98
N VAL A 206 1.26 0.02 5.37
CA VAL A 206 0.90 1.44 5.19
C VAL A 206 0.59 2.07 6.55
N LYS A 207 -0.16 1.36 7.40
CA LYS A 207 -0.45 1.77 8.78
C LYS A 207 0.83 1.86 9.61
N LEU A 208 1.67 0.82 9.55
CA LEU A 208 2.96 0.81 10.26
C LEU A 208 3.79 2.04 9.88
N LEU A 209 3.92 2.30 8.56
CA LEU A 209 4.63 3.45 8.03
C LEU A 209 4.04 4.77 8.55
N ALA A 210 2.74 4.98 8.33
CA ALA A 210 2.06 6.22 8.70
C ALA A 210 2.17 6.52 10.20
N GLN A 211 1.91 5.55 11.07
CA GLN A 211 1.98 5.73 12.51
C GLN A 211 3.40 6.08 12.98
N HIS A 212 4.41 5.39 12.46
CA HIS A 212 5.79 5.65 12.84
C HIS A 212 6.24 7.04 12.36
N MET A 213 5.94 7.39 11.10
CA MET A 213 6.31 8.70 10.54
C MET A 213 5.59 9.84 11.24
N ARG A 214 4.29 9.71 11.53
CA ARG A 214 3.53 10.72 12.30
C ARG A 214 4.14 10.96 13.66
N SER A 215 4.59 9.91 14.35
CA SER A 215 5.25 10.05 15.65
C SER A 215 6.55 10.85 15.55
N LEU A 216 7.37 10.59 14.55
CA LEU A 216 8.64 11.30 14.33
C LEU A 216 8.41 12.78 14.00
N ILE A 217 7.49 13.07 13.07
CA ILE A 217 7.20 14.44 12.63
C ILE A 217 6.63 15.26 13.80
N ARG A 218 5.68 14.69 14.57
CA ARG A 218 5.13 15.36 15.76
C ARG A 218 6.19 15.71 16.81
N ASN A 219 7.13 14.78 17.01
CA ASN A 219 8.21 15.01 17.99
C ASN A 219 9.12 16.17 17.59
N VAL A 220 9.34 16.35 16.29
CA VAL A 220 10.17 17.47 15.79
C VAL A 220 9.38 18.76 15.75
N ALA A 221 8.15 18.76 15.27
CA ALA A 221 7.29 19.94 15.21
C ALA A 221 7.13 20.61 16.59
N LYS A 222 6.96 19.83 17.65
CA LYS A 222 6.85 20.33 19.03
C LYS A 222 8.10 21.04 19.55
N LYS A 223 9.23 20.97 18.87
CA LYS A 223 10.48 21.63 19.25
C LYS A 223 10.71 22.94 18.50
N GLN A 224 9.95 23.19 17.44
CA GLN A 224 10.09 24.32 16.54
C GLN A 224 8.94 25.31 16.71
N THR A 225 9.21 26.60 16.55
CA THR A 225 8.17 27.63 16.41
C THR A 225 7.50 27.49 15.04
N ILE A 226 6.33 28.08 14.85
CA ILE A 226 5.63 28.03 13.55
C ILE A 226 6.49 28.63 12.43
N GLN A 227 7.21 29.71 12.69
CA GLN A 227 8.08 30.33 11.69
C GLN A 227 9.24 29.43 11.28
N GLU A 228 9.91 28.80 12.26
CA GLU A 228 11.02 27.87 12.00
C GLU A 228 10.54 26.62 11.27
N PHE A 229 9.40 26.06 11.71
CA PHE A 229 8.85 24.85 11.11
C PHE A 229 8.34 25.12 9.70
N HIS A 230 7.53 26.16 9.48
CA HIS A 230 6.97 26.46 8.17
C HIS A 230 8.06 26.83 7.15
N GLY A 231 9.07 27.61 7.57
CA GLY A 231 10.17 28.01 6.68
C GLY A 231 11.09 26.87 6.24
N ASN A 232 11.29 25.86 7.10
CA ASN A 232 12.25 24.79 6.87
C ASN A 232 11.62 23.38 6.91
N ALA A 233 10.29 23.27 6.83
CA ALA A 233 9.57 22.01 7.01
C ALA A 233 10.09 20.88 6.13
N THR A 234 10.40 21.17 4.89
CA THR A 234 10.90 20.16 3.93
C THR A 234 12.21 19.55 4.39
N ASP A 235 13.18 20.37 4.78
CA ASP A 235 14.48 19.86 5.22
C ASP A 235 14.39 19.16 6.57
N ILE A 236 13.67 19.75 7.51
CA ILE A 236 13.44 19.17 8.84
C ILE A 236 12.81 17.77 8.72
N ILE A 237 11.76 17.64 7.89
CA ILE A 237 11.06 16.37 7.71
C ILE A 237 11.93 15.36 6.99
N ARG A 238 12.65 15.77 5.96
CA ARG A 238 13.56 14.87 5.24
C ARG A 238 14.69 14.39 6.13
N ASP A 239 15.26 15.27 6.96
CA ASP A 239 16.36 14.89 7.88
C ASP A 239 15.91 13.91 8.94
N ILE A 240 14.72 14.09 9.52
CA ILE A 240 14.22 13.17 10.56
C ILE A 240 13.85 11.81 10.00
N ILE A 241 13.35 11.75 8.76
CA ILE A 241 12.88 10.51 8.14
C ILE A 241 14.03 9.76 7.47
N LEU A 242 14.82 10.43 6.65
CA LEU A 242 15.85 9.80 5.83
C LEU A 242 17.26 9.87 6.43
N GLY A 243 17.41 10.64 7.51
CA GLY A 243 18.70 11.00 8.09
C GLY A 243 19.32 12.23 7.42
N GLU A 244 20.31 12.80 8.11
CA GLU A 244 21.05 13.97 7.63
C GLU A 244 21.71 13.70 6.27
N SER A 245 21.72 14.73 5.42
CA SER A 245 22.37 14.66 4.12
C SER A 245 23.90 14.65 4.29
N LYS A 246 24.54 13.57 3.84
CA LYS A 246 26.00 13.46 3.74
C LYS A 246 26.38 13.38 2.26
N GLU A 247 27.21 14.32 1.80
CA GLU A 247 27.63 14.39 0.39
C GLU A 247 26.46 14.37 -0.61
N GLY A 248 25.33 15.01 -0.27
CA GLY A 248 24.13 15.06 -1.11
C GLY A 248 23.31 13.78 -1.14
N LYS A 249 23.67 12.75 -0.36
CA LYS A 249 22.92 11.50 -0.23
C LYS A 249 22.37 11.33 1.17
N ARG A 250 21.16 10.79 1.27
CA ARG A 250 20.51 10.41 2.53
C ARG A 250 20.45 8.89 2.62
N LYS A 251 20.60 8.35 3.81
CA LYS A 251 20.65 6.89 4.03
C LYS A 251 19.30 6.22 3.77
N GLY A 252 18.21 6.95 3.99
CA GLY A 252 16.87 6.36 4.02
C GLY A 252 16.57 5.68 5.36
N ARG A 253 15.37 5.14 5.49
CA ARG A 253 14.93 4.45 6.71
C ARG A 253 14.39 3.08 6.38
N SER A 254 14.94 2.07 7.02
CA SER A 254 14.53 0.66 6.85
C SER A 254 13.76 0.17 8.07
N PHE A 255 12.79 -0.72 7.83
CA PHE A 255 11.98 -1.42 8.81
C PHE A 255 12.38 -2.90 8.79
N GLU A 256 12.96 -3.37 9.87
CA GLU A 256 13.49 -4.74 9.96
C GLU A 256 12.36 -5.79 10.03
N GLU A 257 11.17 -5.37 10.44
CA GLU A 257 10.00 -6.22 10.61
C GLU A 257 9.52 -6.83 9.29
N ASN A 258 9.58 -6.05 8.22
CA ASN A 258 9.06 -6.46 6.91
C ASN A 258 9.96 -6.10 5.72
N GLY A 259 11.18 -5.64 5.95
CA GLY A 259 12.12 -5.27 4.87
C GLY A 259 11.73 -4.03 4.06
N MET A 260 10.78 -3.24 4.56
CA MET A 260 10.37 -1.99 3.92
C MET A 260 11.45 -0.91 4.13
N THR A 261 11.78 -0.17 3.08
CA THR A 261 12.77 0.92 3.11
C THR A 261 12.20 2.17 2.46
N ILE A 262 12.17 3.26 3.21
CA ILE A 262 11.86 4.59 2.67
C ILE A 262 13.15 5.13 2.05
N TYR A 263 13.15 5.34 0.74
CA TYR A 263 14.32 5.85 0.04
C TYR A 263 14.20 7.34 -0.33
N ASP A 264 12.99 7.88 -0.36
CA ASP A 264 12.76 9.30 -0.60
C ASP A 264 11.45 9.77 0.06
N VAL A 265 11.37 11.07 0.36
CA VAL A 265 10.21 11.72 0.96
C VAL A 265 10.00 13.07 0.28
N GLU A 266 8.78 13.34 -0.13
CA GLU A 266 8.35 14.61 -0.69
C GLU A 266 7.35 15.27 0.26
N VAL A 267 7.63 16.49 0.66
CA VAL A 267 6.68 17.36 1.37
C VAL A 267 5.94 18.18 0.31
N LEU A 268 4.67 17.86 0.15
CA LEU A 268 3.85 18.41 -0.94
C LEU A 268 3.24 19.77 -0.56
N ASP A 269 2.87 19.90 0.71
CA ASP A 269 2.20 21.11 1.20
C ASP A 269 2.31 21.18 2.73
N VAL A 270 2.35 22.42 3.26
CA VAL A 270 2.37 22.69 4.70
C VAL A 270 1.36 23.80 4.97
N LYS A 271 0.22 23.45 5.55
CA LYS A 271 -0.86 24.38 5.85
C LYS A 271 -0.94 24.66 7.33
N ILE A 272 -1.01 25.94 7.68
CA ILE A 272 -1.34 26.36 9.04
C ILE A 272 -2.85 26.16 9.22
N GLY A 273 -3.23 25.45 10.30
CA GLY A 273 -4.65 25.10 10.54
C GLY A 273 -5.51 26.27 11.02
N ASP A 274 -4.87 27.37 11.47
CA ASP A 274 -5.52 28.61 11.90
C ASP A 274 -5.32 29.68 10.82
N GLU A 275 -6.42 30.07 10.14
CA GLU A 275 -6.39 31.03 9.03
C GLU A 275 -5.97 32.42 9.50
N ASP A 276 -6.37 32.87 10.70
CA ASP A 276 -6.02 34.17 11.21
C ASP A 276 -4.50 34.27 11.47
N ILE A 277 -3.92 33.21 12.01
CA ILE A 277 -2.47 33.12 12.23
C ILE A 277 -1.72 33.02 10.89
N ALA A 278 -2.25 32.29 9.92
CA ALA A 278 -1.66 32.20 8.59
C ALA A 278 -1.59 33.58 7.92
N ASP A 279 -2.68 34.36 7.97
CA ASP A 279 -2.77 35.70 7.39
C ASP A 279 -1.84 36.68 8.11
N MET A 280 -1.74 36.62 9.45
CA MET A 280 -0.80 37.43 10.23
C MET A 280 0.65 37.12 9.85
N LEU A 281 0.98 35.84 9.64
CA LEU A 281 2.34 35.40 9.28
C LEU A 281 2.72 35.89 7.87
N ILE A 282 1.79 35.81 6.94
CA ILE A 282 1.96 36.32 5.55
C ILE A 282 2.15 37.84 5.58
N SER A 283 1.31 38.59 6.33
CA SER A 283 1.42 40.03 6.47
C SER A 283 2.75 40.44 7.07
N SER A 284 3.17 39.79 8.15
CA SER A 284 4.48 40.06 8.79
C SER A 284 5.66 39.81 7.85
N GLN A 285 5.61 38.72 7.05
CA GLN A 285 6.65 38.43 6.03
C GLN A 285 6.66 39.50 4.95
N HIS A 286 5.50 39.99 4.53
CA HIS A 286 5.38 41.06 3.53
C HIS A 286 6.03 42.35 4.01
N ASP A 287 5.78 42.73 5.27
CA ASP A 287 6.37 43.92 5.89
C ASP A 287 7.90 43.83 5.98
N VAL A 288 8.44 42.64 6.34
CA VAL A 288 9.90 42.43 6.36
C VAL A 288 10.50 42.56 4.95
N VAL A 289 9.86 41.98 3.94
CA VAL A 289 10.33 42.08 2.54
C VAL A 289 10.28 43.53 2.05
N GLU A 290 9.21 44.27 2.36
CA GLU A 290 9.08 45.68 2.00
C GLU A 290 10.18 46.53 2.64
N ASN A 291 10.44 46.32 3.95
CA ASN A 291 11.51 47.03 4.66
C ASN A 291 12.90 46.71 4.10
N ASN A 292 13.18 45.44 3.78
CA ASN A 292 14.43 45.06 3.16
C ASN A 292 14.63 45.66 1.75
N LEU A 293 13.56 45.75 0.95
CA LEU A 293 13.61 46.44 -0.33
C LEU A 293 13.88 47.94 -0.20
N LYS A 294 13.27 48.61 0.81
CA LYS A 294 13.54 50.00 1.09
C LYS A 294 15.00 50.24 1.50
N VAL A 295 15.58 49.36 2.33
CA VAL A 295 17.00 49.44 2.72
C VAL A 295 17.91 49.29 1.50
N LEU A 296 17.64 48.29 0.63
CA LEU A 296 18.40 48.06 -0.60
C LEU A 296 18.30 49.22 -1.62
N GLN A 297 17.16 49.95 -1.62
CA GLN A 297 17.00 51.15 -2.43
C GLN A 297 17.86 52.29 -1.90
N LEU A 298 17.82 52.51 -0.57
CA LEU A 298 18.65 53.54 0.09
C LEU A 298 20.17 53.29 -0.08
N GLU A 299 20.58 52.00 -0.03
CA GLU A 299 21.99 51.64 -0.29
C GLU A 299 22.45 51.86 -1.72
N LYS A 300 21.52 51.88 -2.68
CA LYS A 300 21.84 52.16 -4.11
C LYS A 300 21.86 53.66 -4.46
N GLU A 301 21.22 54.47 -3.62
CA GLU A 301 21.18 55.92 -3.78
C GLU A 301 22.36 56.65 -3.10
N LEU A 302 23.12 55.97 -2.27
CA LEU A 302 24.36 56.40 -1.62
C LEU A 302 25.58 55.99 -2.53
#